data_885a9484e7b940770b3e01047760646a
#
_entry.id   885a9484e7b940770b3e01047760646a
#
_cell.length_a   1.000
_cell.length_b   1.000
_cell.length_c   1.000
_cell.angle_alpha   90.00
_cell.angle_beta   90.00
_cell.angle_gamma   90.00
#
_symmetry.space_group_name_H-M   'P 1'
#
loop_
_entity.id
_entity.type
_entity.pdbx_description
1 polymer ?
#
loop_
_entity_poly.entity_id
_entity_poly.type
_entity_poly.pdbx_seq_one_letter_code
_entity_poly.pdbx_strand_id
1 'polypeptide(L)'
;MIAILMSCFSLAALILSTLNYIAPTLQTERIGKLILQAIGSIIMFGVPTLFYIIVFDRAFGRHFRSSAPSNLWIWAIILPIASIPLIDLLNLWNNQWHFTGEEMWRQMQQNSSIAVSELLSVKSVIGLLGNIVVLAVVPAIFEELFFRGVLQTICTEWFKNVFLGIIISSAIFSFIHFEIFSFVPRFVLSCLLGTVFVLGKNIFVNILCHFVNNLSSCVFYFLAANGKIEQADSSIYSQTLLFIIISIVVLIFFSCFQIIHSKKQKNKIKN
;
A
#
# COMPACT_ATOMS: atom_id res chain seq x y z
N MET A 1 -20.05 -3.24 -13.84
CA MET A 1 -18.78 -3.67 -13.24
C MET A 1 -18.43 -2.87 -11.99
N ILE A 2 -18.20 -1.54 -12.05
CA ILE A 2 -17.86 -0.73 -10.86
C ILE A 2 -18.95 -0.81 -9.78
N ALA A 3 -20.23 -0.69 -10.15
CA ALA A 3 -21.34 -0.83 -9.21
C ALA A 3 -21.32 -2.17 -8.44
N ILE A 4 -20.99 -3.26 -9.12
CA ILE A 4 -20.90 -4.58 -8.51
C ILE A 4 -19.72 -4.67 -7.56
N LEU A 5 -18.55 -4.10 -7.93
CA LEU A 5 -17.40 -4.01 -7.01
C LEU A 5 -17.75 -3.18 -5.78
N MET A 6 -18.44 -2.05 -5.95
CA MET A 6 -18.92 -1.23 -4.82
C MET A 6 -19.89 -2.01 -3.93
N SER A 7 -20.79 -2.82 -4.51
CA SER A 7 -21.69 -3.70 -3.73
C SER A 7 -20.91 -4.74 -2.93
N CYS A 8 -19.84 -5.32 -3.51
CA CYS A 8 -18.97 -6.26 -2.79
C CYS A 8 -18.27 -5.56 -1.60
N PHE A 9 -17.80 -4.32 -1.78
CA PHE A 9 -17.22 -3.53 -0.69
C PHE A 9 -18.23 -3.23 0.41
N SER A 10 -19.46 -2.84 0.05
CA SER A 10 -20.53 -2.58 1.04
C SER A 10 -20.89 -3.84 1.82
N LEU A 11 -20.95 -5.00 1.15
CA LEU A 11 -21.18 -6.29 1.79
C LEU A 11 -20.03 -6.67 2.73
N ALA A 12 -18.79 -6.46 2.29
CA ALA A 12 -17.60 -6.71 3.12
C ALA A 12 -17.61 -5.84 4.39
N ALA A 13 -17.92 -4.55 4.26
CA ALA A 13 -18.06 -3.63 5.39
C ALA A 13 -19.17 -4.06 6.35
N LEU A 14 -20.31 -4.53 5.83
CA LEU A 14 -21.42 -5.04 6.64
C LEU A 14 -20.99 -6.30 7.41
N ILE A 15 -20.30 -7.24 6.78
CA ILE A 15 -19.79 -8.47 7.43
C ILE A 15 -18.83 -8.10 8.56
N LEU A 16 -17.88 -7.18 8.32
CA LEU A 16 -16.93 -6.73 9.34
C LEU A 16 -17.64 -6.02 10.51
N SER A 17 -18.60 -5.15 10.21
CA SER A 17 -19.42 -4.49 11.25
C SER A 17 -20.19 -5.51 12.09
N THR A 18 -20.77 -6.53 11.46
CA THR A 18 -21.48 -7.60 12.15
C THR A 18 -20.53 -8.44 13.02
N LEU A 19 -19.34 -8.79 12.52
CA LEU A 19 -18.31 -9.49 13.29
C LEU A 19 -17.90 -8.69 14.53
N ASN A 20 -17.71 -7.40 14.39
CA ASN A 20 -17.38 -6.51 15.50
C ASN A 20 -18.49 -6.43 16.54
N TYR A 21 -19.75 -6.52 16.13
CA TYR A 21 -20.91 -6.53 17.04
C TYR A 21 -21.06 -7.86 17.78
N ILE A 22 -20.88 -8.99 17.08
CA ILE A 22 -21.09 -10.34 17.65
C ILE A 22 -19.91 -10.76 18.55
N ALA A 23 -18.68 -10.33 18.23
CA ALA A 23 -17.49 -10.73 18.95
C ALA A 23 -16.68 -9.52 19.49
N PRO A 24 -17.25 -8.74 20.43
CA PRO A 24 -16.61 -7.52 20.93
C PRO A 24 -15.27 -7.81 21.64
N THR A 25 -15.07 -9.00 22.17
CA THR A 25 -13.80 -9.44 22.78
C THR A 25 -12.63 -9.45 21.79
N LEU A 26 -12.89 -9.65 20.49
CA LEU A 26 -11.87 -9.55 19.47
C LEU A 26 -11.31 -8.12 19.32
N GLN A 27 -12.04 -7.10 19.77
CA GLN A 27 -11.58 -5.70 19.72
C GLN A 27 -10.72 -5.31 20.92
N THR A 28 -10.79 -6.05 22.03
CA THR A 28 -10.04 -5.73 23.25
C THR A 28 -8.68 -6.41 23.29
N GLU A 29 -8.61 -7.65 22.82
CA GLU A 29 -7.39 -8.44 22.82
C GLU A 29 -6.53 -8.16 21.58
N ARG A 30 -5.21 -8.04 21.77
CA ARG A 30 -4.27 -7.82 20.67
C ARG A 30 -4.38 -8.86 19.55
N ILE A 31 -4.49 -10.13 19.92
CA ILE A 31 -4.64 -11.24 18.95
C ILE A 31 -5.96 -11.09 18.20
N GLY A 32 -7.04 -10.73 18.89
CA GLY A 32 -8.32 -10.45 18.27
C GLY A 32 -8.26 -9.32 17.25
N LYS A 33 -7.61 -8.20 17.60
CA LYS A 33 -7.38 -7.07 16.68
C LYS A 33 -6.59 -7.51 15.43
N LEU A 34 -5.55 -8.35 15.57
CA LEU A 34 -4.80 -8.89 14.44
C LEU A 34 -5.67 -9.80 13.55
N ILE A 35 -6.48 -10.65 14.14
CA ILE A 35 -7.42 -11.51 13.41
C ILE A 35 -8.41 -10.66 12.61
N LEU A 36 -9.02 -9.65 13.24
CA LEU A 36 -9.95 -8.73 12.57
C LEU A 36 -9.28 -7.99 11.42
N GLN A 37 -8.02 -7.55 11.58
CA GLN A 37 -7.26 -6.88 10.52
C GLN A 37 -7.01 -7.83 9.34
N ALA A 38 -6.59 -9.07 9.60
CA ALA A 38 -6.38 -10.07 8.55
C ALA A 38 -7.69 -10.40 7.80
N ILE A 39 -8.76 -10.69 8.54
CA ILE A 39 -10.08 -10.97 7.98
C ILE A 39 -10.58 -9.76 7.19
N GLY A 40 -10.39 -8.54 7.72
CA GLY A 40 -10.74 -7.29 7.05
C GLY A 40 -10.08 -7.15 5.69
N SER A 41 -8.78 -7.33 5.61
CA SER A 41 -8.03 -7.26 4.33
C SER A 41 -8.49 -8.33 3.34
N ILE A 42 -8.71 -9.58 3.81
CA ILE A 42 -9.13 -10.70 2.96
C ILE A 42 -10.55 -10.45 2.41
N ILE A 43 -11.49 -10.07 3.26
CA ILE A 43 -12.89 -9.85 2.83
C ILE A 43 -12.98 -8.59 1.96
N MET A 44 -12.35 -7.49 2.37
CA MET A 44 -12.46 -6.20 1.70
C MET A 44 -11.87 -6.23 0.30
N PHE A 45 -10.74 -6.89 0.10
CA PHE A 45 -9.99 -6.90 -1.17
C PHE A 45 -10.00 -8.26 -1.86
N GLY A 46 -9.94 -9.35 -1.11
CA GLY A 46 -9.90 -10.71 -1.66
C GLY A 46 -11.24 -11.12 -2.29
N VAL A 47 -12.36 -10.85 -1.62
CA VAL A 47 -13.69 -11.22 -2.15
C VAL A 47 -14.03 -10.48 -3.46
N PRO A 48 -13.89 -9.14 -3.56
CA PRO A 48 -14.11 -8.45 -4.83
C PRO A 48 -13.17 -8.90 -5.95
N THR A 49 -11.90 -9.20 -5.61
CA THR A 49 -10.93 -9.73 -6.58
C THR A 49 -11.36 -11.09 -7.10
N LEU A 50 -11.72 -12.01 -6.21
CA LEU A 50 -12.19 -13.35 -6.60
C LEU A 50 -13.45 -13.27 -7.45
N PHE A 51 -14.40 -12.43 -7.06
CA PHE A 51 -15.61 -12.19 -7.83
C PHE A 51 -15.27 -11.67 -9.25
N TYR A 52 -14.36 -10.69 -9.36
CA TYR A 52 -13.94 -10.17 -10.65
C TYR A 52 -13.31 -11.25 -11.52
N ILE A 53 -12.44 -12.08 -10.98
CA ILE A 53 -11.78 -13.18 -11.70
C ILE A 53 -12.81 -14.17 -12.25
N ILE A 54 -13.77 -14.57 -11.43
CA ILE A 54 -14.77 -15.59 -11.81
C ILE A 54 -15.70 -15.06 -12.90
N VAL A 55 -16.15 -13.81 -12.79
CA VAL A 55 -17.23 -13.27 -13.62
C VAL A 55 -16.70 -12.57 -14.88
N PHE A 56 -15.61 -11.82 -14.77
CA PHE A 56 -15.19 -10.89 -15.82
C PHE A 56 -13.85 -11.22 -16.47
N ASP A 57 -12.88 -11.74 -15.77
CA ASP A 57 -11.52 -11.92 -16.29
C ASP A 57 -10.92 -13.29 -15.98
N ARG A 58 -11.29 -14.28 -16.79
CA ARG A 58 -10.65 -15.61 -16.73
C ARG A 58 -9.16 -15.59 -17.10
N ALA A 59 -8.69 -14.51 -17.71
CA ALA A 59 -7.27 -14.34 -18.07
C ALA A 59 -6.45 -13.60 -16.99
N PHE A 60 -7.02 -13.30 -15.83
CA PHE A 60 -6.34 -12.65 -14.69
C PHE A 60 -5.01 -13.33 -14.34
N GLY A 61 -4.92 -14.62 -14.57
CA GLY A 61 -3.68 -15.39 -14.42
C GLY A 61 -2.47 -14.87 -15.20
N ARG A 62 -2.66 -13.97 -16.19
CA ARG A 62 -1.56 -13.29 -16.90
C ARG A 62 -0.64 -12.52 -15.96
N HIS A 63 -1.20 -11.89 -14.92
CA HIS A 63 -0.46 -11.10 -13.95
C HIS A 63 0.47 -11.93 -13.05
N PHE A 64 0.25 -13.24 -12.99
CA PHE A 64 1.11 -14.20 -12.27
C PHE A 64 2.17 -14.85 -13.15
N ARG A 65 1.95 -14.88 -14.48
CA ARG A 65 2.80 -15.63 -15.43
C ARG A 65 3.79 -14.77 -16.18
N SER A 66 3.63 -13.45 -16.20
CA SER A 66 4.57 -12.59 -16.90
C SER A 66 5.93 -12.58 -16.16
N SER A 67 7.01 -12.77 -16.92
CA SER A 67 8.36 -12.60 -16.39
C SER A 67 8.68 -11.12 -16.26
N ALA A 68 8.77 -10.63 -15.03
CA ALA A 68 9.27 -9.27 -14.80
C ALA A 68 10.78 -9.20 -15.09
N PRO A 69 11.30 -8.06 -15.58
CA PRO A 69 12.73 -7.83 -15.70
C PRO A 69 13.44 -8.07 -14.37
N SER A 70 14.56 -8.80 -14.38
CA SER A 70 15.28 -9.18 -13.16
C SER A 70 15.70 -8.01 -12.28
N ASN A 71 16.06 -6.88 -12.88
CA ASN A 71 16.38 -5.64 -12.18
C ASN A 71 15.19 -5.04 -11.43
N LEU A 72 13.96 -5.30 -11.87
CA LEU A 72 12.77 -4.74 -11.21
C LEU A 72 12.52 -5.37 -9.83
N TRP A 73 12.96 -6.62 -9.60
CA TRP A 73 12.93 -7.25 -8.29
C TRP A 73 13.84 -6.55 -7.28
N ILE A 74 15.00 -6.07 -7.73
CA ILE A 74 15.92 -5.27 -6.90
C ILE A 74 15.27 -3.91 -6.59
N TRP A 75 14.70 -3.28 -7.60
CA TRP A 75 13.99 -2.02 -7.42
C TRP A 75 12.76 -2.15 -6.50
N ALA A 76 12.07 -3.28 -6.50
CA ALA A 76 10.96 -3.53 -5.59
C ALA A 76 11.37 -3.51 -4.10
N ILE A 77 12.65 -3.74 -3.81
CA ILE A 77 13.21 -3.61 -2.46
C ILE A 77 13.72 -2.18 -2.20
N ILE A 78 14.42 -1.60 -3.15
CA ILE A 78 15.07 -0.29 -2.97
C ILE A 78 14.05 0.85 -2.92
N LEU A 79 13.06 0.86 -3.82
CA LEU A 79 12.13 1.98 -3.99
C LEU A 79 11.33 2.31 -2.72
N PRO A 80 10.69 1.36 -2.03
CA PRO A 80 9.93 1.69 -0.82
C PRO A 80 10.83 2.26 0.28
N ILE A 81 12.02 1.70 0.47
CA ILE A 81 12.98 2.19 1.47
C ILE A 81 13.49 3.59 1.11
N ALA A 82 13.89 3.79 -0.15
CA ALA A 82 14.39 5.07 -0.62
C ALA A 82 13.31 6.17 -0.65
N SER A 83 12.03 5.80 -0.73
CA SER A 83 10.93 6.77 -0.70
C SER A 83 10.56 7.26 0.70
N ILE A 84 10.99 6.60 1.78
CA ILE A 84 10.63 6.95 3.17
C ILE A 84 10.81 8.45 3.46
N PRO A 85 11.99 9.09 3.23
CA PRO A 85 12.17 10.49 3.59
C PRO A 85 11.26 11.44 2.80
N LEU A 86 10.96 11.13 1.55
CA LEU A 86 10.02 11.91 0.74
C LEU A 86 8.57 11.73 1.24
N ILE A 87 8.18 10.51 1.57
CA ILE A 87 6.86 10.19 2.09
C ILE A 87 6.63 10.89 3.44
N ASP A 88 7.63 10.90 4.32
CA ASP A 88 7.58 11.60 5.61
C ASP A 88 7.44 13.12 5.42
N LEU A 89 8.19 13.72 4.49
CA LEU A 89 8.05 15.14 4.15
C LEU A 89 6.62 15.45 3.64
N LEU A 90 6.10 14.62 2.76
CA LEU A 90 4.73 14.77 2.26
C LEU A 90 3.69 14.61 3.37
N ASN A 91 3.93 13.72 4.32
CA ASN A 91 3.07 13.54 5.48
C ASN A 91 3.07 14.77 6.39
N LEU A 92 4.24 15.34 6.68
CA LEU A 92 4.37 16.59 7.44
C LEU A 92 3.62 17.73 6.76
N TRP A 93 3.77 17.88 5.45
CA TRP A 93 3.07 18.90 4.68
C TRP A 93 1.55 18.66 4.67
N ASN A 94 1.09 17.43 4.44
CA ASN A 94 -0.33 17.08 4.40
C ASN A 94 -1.01 17.29 5.76
N ASN A 95 -0.28 17.07 6.86
CA ASN A 95 -0.80 17.30 8.22
C ASN A 95 -1.06 18.79 8.53
N GLN A 96 -0.49 19.73 7.75
CA GLN A 96 -0.72 21.17 7.90
C GLN A 96 -2.01 21.64 7.21
N TRP A 97 -2.74 20.77 6.56
CA TRP A 97 -4.00 21.15 5.91
C TRP A 97 -5.06 21.51 6.95
N HIS A 98 -5.76 22.63 6.69
CA HIS A 98 -6.86 23.11 7.49
C HIS A 98 -8.08 23.35 6.61
N PHE A 99 -9.24 22.88 7.05
CA PHE A 99 -10.52 23.08 6.37
C PHE A 99 -11.68 22.97 7.36
N THR A 100 -12.84 23.48 7.00
CA THR A 100 -14.03 23.44 7.86
C THR A 100 -14.44 21.99 8.14
N GLY A 101 -14.57 21.63 9.41
CA GLY A 101 -14.94 20.26 9.85
C GLY A 101 -13.77 19.29 9.95
N GLU A 102 -12.52 19.79 9.93
CA GLU A 102 -11.31 18.95 10.04
C GLU A 102 -11.22 18.16 11.37
N GLU A 103 -11.84 18.65 12.44
CA GLU A 103 -11.72 18.06 13.79
C GLU A 103 -12.16 16.59 13.81
N MET A 104 -13.26 16.28 13.14
CA MET A 104 -13.75 14.91 13.03
C MET A 104 -12.72 14.00 12.33
N TRP A 105 -12.14 14.47 11.22
CA TRP A 105 -11.13 13.70 10.47
C TRP A 105 -9.83 13.54 11.25
N ARG A 106 -9.40 14.58 11.98
CA ARG A 106 -8.23 14.52 12.87
C ARG A 106 -8.44 13.49 13.97
N GLN A 107 -9.61 13.48 14.60
CA GLN A 107 -9.94 12.52 15.64
C GLN A 107 -9.99 11.08 15.10
N MET A 108 -10.59 10.87 13.93
CA MET A 108 -10.60 9.55 13.28
C MET A 108 -9.18 9.06 12.99
N GLN A 109 -8.33 9.92 12.40
CA GLN A 109 -6.95 9.58 12.10
C GLN A 109 -6.13 9.33 13.37
N GLN A 110 -6.31 10.13 14.42
CA GLN A 110 -5.63 9.93 15.69
C GLN A 110 -6.00 8.59 16.32
N ASN A 111 -7.27 8.23 16.34
CA ASN A 111 -7.74 6.94 16.84
C ASN A 111 -7.15 5.76 16.03
N SER A 112 -7.13 5.89 14.70
CA SER A 112 -6.50 4.91 13.81
C SER A 112 -5.00 4.77 14.10
N SER A 113 -4.28 5.89 14.21
CA SER A 113 -2.84 5.90 14.49
C SER A 113 -2.50 5.28 15.84
N ILE A 114 -3.29 5.55 16.88
CA ILE A 114 -3.13 4.93 18.20
C ILE A 114 -3.34 3.41 18.09
N ALA A 115 -4.42 2.96 17.46
CA ALA A 115 -4.72 1.53 17.31
C ALA A 115 -3.63 0.79 16.53
N VAL A 116 -3.10 1.38 15.45
CA VAL A 116 -2.01 0.81 14.66
C VAL A 116 -0.71 0.78 15.46
N SER A 117 -0.38 1.86 16.17
CA SER A 117 0.84 1.93 16.98
C SER A 117 0.83 0.91 18.13
N GLU A 118 -0.31 0.69 18.78
CA GLU A 118 -0.48 -0.37 19.80
C GLU A 118 -0.23 -1.77 19.24
N LEU A 119 -0.70 -2.05 18.02
CA LEU A 119 -0.47 -3.34 17.36
C LEU A 119 0.99 -3.52 16.98
N LEU A 120 1.62 -2.46 16.43
CA LEU A 120 3.00 -2.50 15.97
C LEU A 120 4.03 -2.53 17.09
N SER A 121 3.76 -1.86 18.24
CA SER A 121 4.68 -1.71 19.37
C SER A 121 4.80 -3.00 20.19
N VAL A 122 5.55 -3.96 19.69
CA VAL A 122 5.80 -5.25 20.34
C VAL A 122 7.27 -5.43 20.71
N LYS A 123 7.53 -6.08 21.85
CA LYS A 123 8.89 -6.34 22.34
C LYS A 123 9.38 -7.75 21.99
N SER A 124 8.49 -8.70 21.77
CA SER A 124 8.85 -10.09 21.47
C SER A 124 9.00 -10.34 19.97
N VAL A 125 9.93 -11.23 19.60
CA VAL A 125 10.12 -11.66 18.21
C VAL A 125 8.86 -12.35 17.66
N ILE A 126 8.15 -13.13 18.49
CA ILE A 126 6.88 -13.77 18.10
C ILE A 126 5.84 -12.70 17.78
N GLY A 127 5.77 -11.62 18.58
CA GLY A 127 4.91 -10.49 18.30
C GLY A 127 5.24 -9.79 16.98
N LEU A 128 6.53 -9.61 16.70
CA LEU A 128 7.00 -9.06 15.41
C LEU A 128 6.60 -9.97 14.23
N LEU A 129 6.81 -11.27 14.35
CA LEU A 129 6.41 -12.23 13.29
C LEU A 129 4.89 -12.18 13.04
N GLY A 130 4.09 -12.11 14.09
CA GLY A 130 2.64 -11.90 13.96
C GLY A 130 2.28 -10.61 13.21
N ASN A 131 2.94 -9.50 13.54
CA ASN A 131 2.76 -8.23 12.84
C ASN A 131 3.19 -8.32 11.38
N ILE A 132 4.34 -8.92 11.08
CA ILE A 132 4.80 -9.11 9.71
C ILE A 132 3.76 -9.87 8.88
N VAL A 133 3.24 -10.97 9.42
CA VAL A 133 2.23 -11.76 8.68
C VAL A 133 0.97 -10.94 8.46
N VAL A 134 0.43 -10.31 9.50
CA VAL A 134 -0.90 -9.69 9.45
C VAL A 134 -0.88 -8.27 8.89
N LEU A 135 0.14 -7.48 9.22
CA LEU A 135 0.19 -6.06 8.86
C LEU A 135 1.10 -5.78 7.65
N ALA A 136 1.94 -6.75 7.24
CA ALA A 136 2.79 -6.57 6.05
C ALA A 136 2.43 -7.54 4.92
N VAL A 137 2.38 -8.85 5.17
CA VAL A 137 2.15 -9.84 4.10
C VAL A 137 0.70 -9.84 3.62
N VAL A 138 -0.26 -9.93 4.53
CA VAL A 138 -1.70 -10.02 4.17
C VAL A 138 -2.17 -8.80 3.36
N PRO A 139 -1.96 -7.54 3.81
CA PRO A 139 -2.35 -6.38 3.03
C PRO A 139 -1.63 -6.33 1.68
N ALA A 140 -0.29 -6.56 1.65
CA ALA A 140 0.47 -6.54 0.41
C ALA A 140 -0.07 -7.50 -0.65
N ILE A 141 -0.56 -8.68 -0.26
CA ILE A 141 -1.16 -9.63 -1.19
C ILE A 141 -2.52 -9.14 -1.66
N PHE A 142 -3.46 -8.92 -0.76
CA PHE A 142 -4.86 -8.70 -1.11
C PHE A 142 -5.11 -7.31 -1.71
N GLU A 143 -4.41 -6.30 -1.21
CA GLU A 143 -4.51 -4.94 -1.76
C GLU A 143 -3.88 -4.86 -3.16
N GLU A 144 -2.71 -5.47 -3.41
CA GLU A 144 -2.12 -5.46 -4.75
C GLU A 144 -2.96 -6.24 -5.75
N LEU A 145 -3.50 -7.40 -5.36
CA LEU A 145 -4.42 -8.16 -6.21
C LEU A 145 -5.63 -7.33 -6.62
N PHE A 146 -6.23 -6.60 -5.68
CA PHE A 146 -7.39 -5.76 -5.96
C PHE A 146 -7.00 -4.47 -6.71
N PHE A 147 -6.08 -3.68 -6.17
CA PHE A 147 -5.79 -2.36 -6.72
C PHE A 147 -5.06 -2.42 -8.06
N ARG A 148 -4.07 -3.30 -8.24
CA ARG A 148 -3.30 -3.39 -9.48
C ARG A 148 -3.89 -4.41 -10.42
N GLY A 149 -4.23 -5.59 -9.91
CA GLY A 149 -4.81 -6.65 -10.71
C GLY A 149 -6.21 -6.31 -11.27
N VAL A 150 -7.06 -5.68 -10.46
CA VAL A 150 -8.45 -5.38 -10.83
C VAL A 150 -8.64 -3.90 -11.15
N LEU A 151 -8.55 -3.02 -10.14
CA LEU A 151 -9.02 -1.64 -10.26
C LEU A 151 -8.18 -0.82 -11.26
N GLN A 152 -6.86 -0.86 -11.17
CA GLN A 152 -5.99 -0.15 -12.11
C GLN A 152 -6.16 -0.67 -13.53
N THR A 153 -6.33 -1.98 -13.70
CA THR A 153 -6.58 -2.59 -15.01
C THR A 153 -7.89 -2.09 -15.60
N ILE A 154 -8.99 -2.12 -14.83
CA ILE A 154 -10.30 -1.59 -15.24
C ILE A 154 -10.21 -0.10 -15.61
N CYS A 155 -9.59 0.72 -14.76
CA CYS A 155 -9.44 2.14 -15.03
C CYS A 155 -8.61 2.40 -16.30
N THR A 156 -7.52 1.63 -16.50
CA THR A 156 -6.68 1.75 -17.70
C THR A 156 -7.46 1.41 -18.98
N GLU A 157 -8.25 0.34 -18.95
CA GLU A 157 -9.07 -0.10 -20.08
C GLU A 157 -10.21 0.89 -20.36
N TRP A 158 -10.85 1.40 -19.33
CA TRP A 158 -11.97 2.32 -19.47
C TRP A 158 -11.56 3.67 -20.05
N PHE A 159 -10.49 4.25 -19.49
CA PHE A 159 -9.97 5.54 -19.97
C PHE A 159 -9.02 5.40 -21.17
N LYS A 160 -8.68 4.17 -21.58
CA LYS A 160 -7.65 3.87 -22.60
C LYS A 160 -6.33 4.63 -22.34
N ASN A 161 -6.01 4.84 -21.07
CA ASN A 161 -4.88 5.61 -20.64
C ASN A 161 -4.30 5.02 -19.35
N VAL A 162 -3.06 4.54 -19.44
CA VAL A 162 -2.34 3.93 -18.33
C VAL A 162 -2.09 4.93 -17.19
N PHE A 163 -1.78 6.19 -17.53
CA PHE A 163 -1.54 7.22 -16.52
C PHE A 163 -2.80 7.50 -15.70
N LEU A 164 -3.96 7.65 -16.35
CA LEU A 164 -5.23 7.80 -15.65
C LEU A 164 -5.58 6.57 -14.82
N GLY A 165 -5.27 5.37 -15.32
CA GLY A 165 -5.41 4.12 -14.57
C GLY A 165 -4.65 4.15 -13.26
N ILE A 166 -3.38 4.58 -13.27
CA ILE A 166 -2.55 4.73 -12.07
C ILE A 166 -3.14 5.79 -11.13
N ILE A 167 -3.41 7.00 -11.64
CA ILE A 167 -3.85 8.13 -10.81
C ILE A 167 -5.17 7.83 -10.11
N ILE A 168 -6.16 7.33 -10.84
CA ILE A 168 -7.50 7.08 -10.30
C ILE A 168 -7.47 5.93 -9.29
N SER A 169 -6.80 4.81 -9.62
CA SER A 169 -6.69 3.68 -8.68
C SER A 169 -5.92 4.07 -7.41
N SER A 170 -4.88 4.92 -7.54
CA SER A 170 -4.12 5.41 -6.39
C SER A 170 -4.89 6.40 -5.53
N ALA A 171 -5.69 7.26 -6.14
CA ALA A 171 -6.57 8.16 -5.39
C ALA A 171 -7.62 7.39 -4.59
N ILE A 172 -8.23 6.36 -5.20
CA ILE A 172 -9.18 5.48 -4.50
C ILE A 172 -8.48 4.70 -3.39
N PHE A 173 -7.27 4.15 -3.65
CA PHE A 173 -6.46 3.49 -2.63
C PHE A 173 -6.23 4.36 -1.41
N SER A 174 -5.82 5.61 -1.62
CA SER A 174 -5.57 6.53 -0.52
C SER A 174 -6.85 6.93 0.21
N PHE A 175 -7.93 7.16 -0.53
CA PHE A 175 -9.21 7.63 0.01
C PHE A 175 -9.89 6.59 0.92
N ILE A 176 -9.86 5.31 0.58
CA ILE A 176 -10.54 4.26 1.37
C ILE A 176 -9.95 4.03 2.77
N HIS A 177 -8.80 4.62 3.06
CA HIS A 177 -8.22 4.58 4.41
C HIS A 177 -8.84 5.62 5.35
N PHE A 178 -9.63 6.56 4.83
CA PHE A 178 -10.29 7.63 5.61
C PHE A 178 -9.32 8.49 6.46
N GLU A 179 -8.06 8.56 6.07
CA GLU A 179 -7.01 9.36 6.72
C GLU A 179 -6.58 10.51 5.80
N ILE A 180 -7.33 11.60 5.86
CA ILE A 180 -7.17 12.71 4.91
C ILE A 180 -5.84 13.47 5.09
N PHE A 181 -5.30 13.48 6.32
CA PHE A 181 -4.01 14.10 6.63
C PHE A 181 -2.80 13.20 6.32
N SER A 182 -3.04 11.98 5.83
CA SER A 182 -2.06 11.06 5.25
C SER A 182 -2.44 10.69 3.81
N PHE A 183 -3.36 11.43 3.19
CA PHE A 183 -3.83 11.15 1.83
C PHE A 183 -2.72 11.28 0.80
N VAL A 184 -1.98 12.39 0.81
CA VAL A 184 -0.96 12.68 -0.22
C VAL A 184 0.21 11.69 -0.17
N PRO A 185 0.85 11.42 0.97
CA PRO A 185 1.94 10.45 1.03
C PRO A 185 1.50 9.06 0.56
N ARG A 186 0.31 8.60 0.97
CA ARG A 186 -0.24 7.30 0.57
C ARG A 186 -0.59 7.27 -0.92
N PHE A 187 -1.13 8.35 -1.46
CA PHE A 187 -1.39 8.49 -2.89
C PHE A 187 -0.11 8.39 -3.72
N VAL A 188 0.95 9.10 -3.33
CA VAL A 188 2.25 9.06 -4.02
C VAL A 188 2.88 7.67 -3.96
N LEU A 189 2.85 7.02 -2.80
CA LEU A 189 3.32 5.64 -2.66
C LEU A 189 2.52 4.68 -3.56
N SER A 190 1.20 4.84 -3.61
CA SER A 190 0.35 4.05 -4.49
C SER A 190 0.63 4.31 -5.97
N CYS A 191 0.92 5.54 -6.38
CA CYS A 191 1.36 5.85 -7.76
C CYS A 191 2.69 5.14 -8.10
N LEU A 192 3.61 5.08 -7.15
CA LEU A 192 4.86 4.34 -7.31
C LEU A 192 4.59 2.85 -7.56
N LEU A 193 3.77 2.21 -6.73
CA LEU A 193 3.35 0.82 -6.90
C LEU A 193 2.63 0.59 -8.24
N GLY A 194 1.71 1.50 -8.62
CA GLY A 194 1.03 1.44 -9.91
C GLY A 194 1.98 1.50 -11.11
N THR A 195 3.04 2.31 -10.99
CA THR A 195 4.11 2.41 -12.00
C THR A 195 4.93 1.14 -12.07
N VAL A 196 5.34 0.57 -10.94
CA VAL A 196 6.05 -0.72 -10.86
C VAL A 196 5.24 -1.82 -11.53
N PHE A 197 3.92 -1.85 -11.32
CA PHE A 197 3.02 -2.83 -11.95
C PHE A 197 3.01 -2.71 -13.48
N VAL A 198 2.91 -1.51 -14.01
CA VAL A 198 2.94 -1.28 -15.47
C VAL A 198 4.26 -1.73 -16.09
N LEU A 199 5.37 -1.48 -15.41
CA LEU A 199 6.71 -1.83 -15.87
C LEU A 199 6.97 -3.34 -15.77
N GLY A 200 6.53 -3.97 -14.70
CA GLY A 200 6.77 -5.38 -14.41
C GLY A 200 5.77 -6.32 -15.04
N LYS A 201 4.52 -5.88 -15.19
CA LYS A 201 3.38 -6.73 -15.59
C LYS A 201 3.27 -8.02 -14.77
N ASN A 202 3.81 -8.00 -13.56
CA ASN A 202 3.88 -9.13 -12.65
C ASN A 202 3.49 -8.67 -11.25
N ILE A 203 2.44 -9.27 -10.73
CA ILE A 203 1.87 -8.88 -9.44
C ILE A 203 2.80 -9.17 -8.26
N PHE A 204 3.65 -10.20 -8.36
CA PHE A 204 4.56 -10.57 -7.27
C PHE A 204 5.63 -9.50 -7.00
N VAL A 205 6.09 -8.80 -8.04
CA VAL A 205 7.02 -7.67 -7.87
C VAL A 205 6.36 -6.56 -7.05
N ASN A 206 5.08 -6.29 -7.31
CA ASN A 206 4.31 -5.31 -6.56
C ASN A 206 4.06 -5.74 -5.13
N ILE A 207 3.66 -7.00 -4.93
CA ILE A 207 3.49 -7.59 -3.60
C ILE A 207 4.79 -7.46 -2.80
N LEU A 208 5.95 -7.75 -3.41
CA LEU A 208 7.25 -7.57 -2.75
C LEU A 208 7.51 -6.10 -2.39
N CYS A 209 7.26 -5.17 -3.31
CA CYS A 209 7.47 -3.74 -3.08
C CYS A 209 6.59 -3.23 -1.93
N HIS A 210 5.31 -3.57 -1.94
CA HIS A 210 4.36 -3.21 -0.90
C HIS A 210 4.71 -3.88 0.45
N PHE A 211 5.06 -5.17 0.42
CA PHE A 211 5.51 -5.91 1.59
C PHE A 211 6.71 -5.24 2.26
N VAL A 212 7.74 -4.85 1.48
CA VAL A 212 8.93 -4.16 2.02
C VAL A 212 8.56 -2.83 2.67
N ASN A 213 7.64 -2.08 2.08
CA ASN A 213 7.12 -0.85 2.69
C ASN A 213 6.49 -1.11 4.07
N ASN A 214 5.59 -2.08 4.16
CA ASN A 214 4.90 -2.39 5.42
C ASN A 214 5.83 -3.07 6.43
N LEU A 215 6.77 -3.89 5.97
CA LEU A 215 7.81 -4.49 6.80
C LEU A 215 8.68 -3.42 7.46
N SER A 216 9.02 -2.35 6.74
CA SER A 216 9.81 -1.23 7.29
C SER A 216 9.14 -0.64 8.53
N SER A 217 7.82 -0.44 8.49
CA SER A 217 7.04 0.02 9.64
C SER A 217 7.06 -0.98 10.79
N CYS A 218 6.84 -2.27 10.52
CA CYS A 218 6.87 -3.32 11.55
C CYS A 218 8.23 -3.36 12.27
N VAL A 219 9.33 -3.27 11.51
CA VAL A 219 10.70 -3.30 12.06
C VAL A 219 10.99 -2.02 12.84
N PHE A 220 10.59 -0.86 12.31
CA PHE A 220 10.78 0.43 12.99
C PHE A 220 10.13 0.45 14.38
N TYR A 221 8.84 0.12 14.46
CA TYR A 221 8.12 0.10 15.73
C TYR A 221 8.66 -0.96 16.71
N PHE A 222 9.10 -2.11 16.20
CA PHE A 222 9.74 -3.13 17.03
C PHE A 222 11.05 -2.65 17.63
N LEU A 223 11.91 -2.00 16.84
CA LEU A 223 13.19 -1.44 17.32
C LEU A 223 12.95 -0.31 18.32
N ALA A 224 11.98 0.55 18.07
CA ALA A 224 11.59 1.62 18.98
C ALA A 224 11.06 1.08 20.32
N ALA A 225 10.15 0.09 20.29
CA ALA A 225 9.60 -0.55 21.48
C ALA A 225 10.66 -1.27 22.34
N ASN A 226 11.77 -1.67 21.74
CA ASN A 226 12.93 -2.27 22.42
C ASN A 226 14.04 -1.27 22.79
N GLY A 227 13.79 0.04 22.61
CA GLY A 227 14.77 1.10 22.95
C GLY A 227 16.05 1.06 22.11
N LYS A 228 16.01 0.46 20.92
CA LYS A 228 17.16 0.40 20.00
C LYS A 228 17.27 1.65 19.12
N ILE A 229 16.16 2.32 18.91
CA ILE A 229 16.06 3.63 18.28
C ILE A 229 15.16 4.48 19.16
N GLU A 230 15.46 5.76 19.27
CA GLU A 230 14.49 6.66 19.86
C GLU A 230 13.22 6.61 18.99
N GLN A 231 12.07 6.69 19.64
CA GLN A 231 10.81 7.05 18.95
C GLN A 231 10.92 8.52 18.56
N ALA A 232 12.03 8.82 17.90
CA ALA A 232 12.21 10.09 17.28
C ALA A 232 11.03 10.25 16.34
N ASP A 233 10.33 11.36 16.49
CA ASP A 233 9.47 11.87 15.46
C ASP A 233 10.02 11.43 14.11
N SER A 234 9.19 10.77 13.31
CA SER A 234 9.53 10.42 11.91
C SER A 234 10.10 11.62 11.13
N SER A 235 9.93 12.80 11.69
CA SER A 235 10.53 14.07 11.26
C SER A 235 12.07 14.10 11.23
N ILE A 236 12.80 13.26 11.94
CA ILE A 236 14.27 13.33 11.92
C ILE A 236 14.82 12.96 10.54
N TYR A 237 14.24 11.97 9.88
CA TYR A 237 14.68 11.59 8.53
C TYR A 237 14.23 12.60 7.46
N SER A 238 13.07 13.20 7.61
CA SER A 238 12.56 14.23 6.69
C SER A 238 13.24 15.58 6.87
N GLN A 239 13.73 15.91 8.08
CA GLN A 239 14.39 17.17 8.36
C GLN A 239 15.81 17.26 7.75
N THR A 240 16.43 16.15 7.41
CA THR A 240 17.74 16.19 6.75
C THR A 240 17.54 16.30 5.24
N LEU A 241 17.72 17.51 4.71
CA LEU A 241 17.65 17.84 3.28
C LEU A 241 18.40 16.82 2.40
N LEU A 242 19.50 16.27 2.89
CA LEU A 242 20.29 15.25 2.21
C LEU A 242 19.49 13.98 1.92
N PHE A 243 18.71 13.45 2.89
CA PHE A 243 17.91 12.23 2.68
C PHE A 243 16.77 12.45 1.69
N ILE A 244 16.16 13.64 1.71
CA ILE A 244 15.13 14.00 0.72
C ILE A 244 15.75 14.07 -0.67
N ILE A 245 16.91 14.69 -0.83
CA ILE A 245 17.62 14.76 -2.09
C ILE A 245 17.97 13.35 -2.59
N ILE A 246 18.47 12.46 -1.72
CA ILE A 246 18.76 11.07 -2.06
C ILE A 246 17.48 10.35 -2.54
N SER A 247 16.37 10.51 -1.85
CA SER A 247 15.07 9.95 -2.26
C SER A 247 14.69 10.39 -3.69
N ILE A 248 14.73 11.69 -3.94
CA ILE A 248 14.38 12.26 -5.23
C ILE A 248 15.35 11.75 -6.33
N VAL A 249 16.64 11.72 -6.06
CA VAL A 249 17.66 11.22 -7.00
C VAL A 249 17.41 9.75 -7.34
N VAL A 250 17.13 8.90 -6.36
CA VAL A 250 16.85 7.47 -6.59
C VAL A 250 15.58 7.29 -7.44
N LEU A 251 14.52 8.05 -7.15
CA LEU A 251 13.27 7.99 -7.94
C LEU A 251 13.45 8.48 -9.38
N ILE A 252 14.21 9.57 -9.58
CA ILE A 252 14.56 10.06 -10.92
C ILE A 252 15.42 9.03 -11.65
N PHE A 253 16.44 8.49 -11.00
CA PHE A 253 17.32 7.47 -11.60
C PHE A 253 16.53 6.23 -12.01
N PHE A 254 15.63 5.75 -11.17
CA PHE A 254 14.71 4.66 -11.52
C PHE A 254 13.89 4.97 -12.77
N SER A 255 13.28 6.16 -12.82
CA SER A 255 12.45 6.57 -13.95
C SER A 255 13.24 6.66 -15.25
N CYS A 256 14.42 7.29 -15.21
CA CYS A 256 15.32 7.39 -16.37
C CYS A 256 15.82 6.01 -16.83
N PHE A 257 16.22 5.16 -15.89
CA PHE A 257 16.70 3.80 -16.17
C PHE A 257 15.64 2.98 -16.90
N GLN A 258 14.37 3.04 -16.45
CA GLN A 258 13.27 2.32 -17.09
C GLN A 258 12.98 2.84 -18.50
N ILE A 259 13.05 4.15 -18.74
CA ILE A 259 12.87 4.75 -20.07
C ILE A 259 13.95 4.25 -21.03
N ILE A 260 15.20 4.23 -20.60
CA ILE A 260 16.33 3.76 -21.42
C ILE A 260 16.19 2.27 -21.74
N HIS A 261 15.82 1.46 -20.73
CA HIS A 261 15.66 0.02 -20.89
C HIS A 261 14.52 -0.33 -21.86
N SER A 262 13.40 0.36 -21.75
CA SER A 262 12.25 0.16 -22.64
C SER A 262 12.56 0.52 -24.11
N LYS A 263 13.34 1.59 -24.34
CA LYS A 263 13.81 1.96 -25.69
C LYS A 263 14.74 0.91 -26.29
N LYS A 264 15.66 0.33 -25.50
CA LYS A 264 16.55 -0.75 -25.95
C LYS A 264 15.79 -2.01 -26.35
N GLN A 265 14.76 -2.40 -25.61
CA GLN A 265 13.93 -3.55 -25.96
C GLN A 265 13.15 -3.33 -27.28
N LYS A 266 12.55 -2.14 -27.47
CA LYS A 266 11.85 -1.81 -28.71
C LYS A 266 12.77 -1.85 -29.94
N ASN A 267 14.02 -1.44 -29.79
CA ASN A 267 15.00 -1.47 -30.90
C ASN A 267 15.48 -2.90 -31.22
N LYS A 268 15.56 -3.80 -30.21
CA LYS A 268 15.90 -5.22 -30.44
C LYS A 268 14.81 -6.02 -31.17
N ILE A 269 13.55 -5.58 -31.13
CA ILE A 269 12.43 -6.24 -31.81
C ILE A 269 12.30 -5.73 -33.24
N LYS A 270 12.87 -4.57 -33.58
CA LYS A 270 12.83 -3.98 -34.93
C LYS A 270 13.97 -4.41 -35.84
N ASN A 271 15.04 -4.95 -35.27
CA ASN A 271 16.19 -5.56 -35.98
C ASN A 271 16.09 -7.10 -35.93
#